data_895edd88a8fd2bff3a1618ac80b1aef7
#
_entry.id   895edd88a8fd2bff3a1618ac80b1aef7
#
_cell.length_a   1.000
_cell.length_b   1.000
_cell.length_c   1.000
_cell.angle_alpha   90.00
_cell.angle_beta   90.00
_cell.angle_gamma   90.00
#
_symmetry.space_group_name_H-M   'P 1'
#
loop_
_entity.id
_entity.type
_entity.pdbx_description
1 polymer ?
#
loop_
_entity_poly.entity_id
_entity_poly.type
_entity_poly.pdbx_seq_one_letter_code
_entity_poly.pdbx_strand_id
1 'polypeptide(L)'
;TDISKQLAVATYKQAEFLQQDQQLTEAVRTEKAIITLLSLKQLAPNTNIRIIAQYDASSLMLGTQQWDRALVELKELKAKYPKHKLSAEFPRKIAFAYENKKDWPQALIAYQYLMKSDPSEQVRQEALFIAAGLAEKTGNDEQAIEYYRDYAHKYEKPFDNRMEARFHLASLYEKQKDHTRQLFWLRRVIAGDENGGEDRTERSQWLGAWANAKYGDYFAWEFYRRSLRAPIDKSIARKNGYLTDAKERYTMAADYGMLEFVSMANVKMADLYEKFSQELLAAPIPKTASAEEKVLYKQIFSQQAAPFTELAQTIHHNNIQLGWQGHFNSWIDNSFTAMRRLSPARFNKTEAVAR
;
A
#
# COMPACT_ATOMS: atom_id res chain seq x y z
N THR A 1 -15.65 -55.97 -5.02
CA THR A 1 -15.97 -54.50 -5.01
C THR A 1 -16.47 -54.03 -3.65
N ASP A 2 -17.21 -54.84 -2.91
CA ASP A 2 -17.71 -54.46 -1.59
C ASP A 2 -16.62 -54.46 -0.52
N ILE A 3 -15.75 -55.49 -0.54
CA ILE A 3 -14.60 -55.61 0.37
C ILE A 3 -13.65 -54.41 0.26
N SER A 4 -13.34 -53.98 -0.95
CA SER A 4 -12.48 -52.82 -1.18
C SER A 4 -13.08 -51.53 -0.62
N LYS A 5 -14.40 -51.39 -0.68
CA LYS A 5 -15.12 -50.25 -0.15
C LYS A 5 -15.15 -50.25 1.39
N GLN A 6 -15.41 -51.44 1.96
CA GLN A 6 -15.36 -51.61 3.42
C GLN A 6 -13.96 -51.38 4.00
N LEU A 7 -12.93 -51.89 3.32
CA LEU A 7 -11.51 -51.62 3.68
C LEU A 7 -11.20 -50.14 3.63
N ALA A 8 -11.66 -49.43 2.59
CA ALA A 8 -11.46 -48.00 2.45
C ALA A 8 -12.12 -47.21 3.61
N VAL A 9 -13.35 -47.57 3.99
CA VAL A 9 -14.05 -46.95 5.13
C VAL A 9 -13.32 -47.22 6.45
N ALA A 10 -12.87 -48.46 6.69
CA ALA A 10 -12.16 -48.82 7.90
C ALA A 10 -10.84 -48.11 8.04
N THR A 11 -10.03 -48.03 6.95
CA THR A 11 -8.76 -47.33 6.91
C THR A 11 -8.94 -45.81 7.11
N TYR A 12 -9.97 -45.22 6.51
CA TYR A 12 -10.30 -43.82 6.68
C TYR A 12 -10.63 -43.51 8.15
N LYS A 13 -11.52 -44.31 8.77
CA LYS A 13 -11.86 -44.20 10.19
C LYS A 13 -10.62 -44.37 11.09
N GLN A 14 -9.72 -45.28 10.75
CA GLN A 14 -8.46 -45.45 11.50
C GLN A 14 -7.63 -44.14 11.50
N ALA A 15 -7.59 -43.46 10.39
CA ALA A 15 -6.89 -42.16 10.33
C ALA A 15 -7.59 -41.09 11.21
N GLU A 16 -8.92 -41.06 11.24
CA GLU A 16 -9.67 -40.17 12.15
C GLU A 16 -9.36 -40.48 13.64
N PHE A 17 -9.31 -41.76 14.03
CA PHE A 17 -8.92 -42.17 15.38
C PHE A 17 -7.49 -41.72 15.72
N LEU A 18 -6.53 -41.87 14.78
CA LEU A 18 -5.16 -41.41 14.97
C LEU A 18 -5.06 -39.90 15.21
N GLN A 19 -5.90 -39.09 14.57
CA GLN A 19 -5.92 -37.64 14.79
C GLN A 19 -6.45 -37.27 16.19
N GLN A 20 -7.28 -38.12 16.81
CA GLN A 20 -7.86 -37.90 18.13
C GLN A 20 -7.05 -38.51 19.27
N ASP A 21 -5.99 -39.30 18.97
CA ASP A 21 -5.18 -40.00 19.95
C ASP A 21 -4.36 -39.03 20.80
N GLN A 22 -4.81 -38.79 22.02
CA GLN A 22 -4.15 -37.91 23.00
C GLN A 22 -2.86 -38.46 23.60
N GLN A 23 -2.58 -39.76 23.41
CA GLN A 23 -1.33 -40.39 23.89
C GLN A 23 -0.14 -40.03 22.97
N LEU A 24 -0.41 -39.54 21.74
CA LEU A 24 0.57 -39.12 20.78
C LEU A 24 0.70 -37.59 20.75
N THR A 25 1.90 -37.09 20.47
CA THR A 25 2.10 -35.67 20.18
C THR A 25 1.35 -35.31 18.90
N GLU A 26 0.96 -34.05 18.74
CA GLU A 26 0.22 -33.55 17.58
C GLU A 26 0.95 -33.88 16.25
N ALA A 27 2.27 -33.68 16.22
CA ALA A 27 3.08 -33.97 15.06
C ALA A 27 3.04 -35.48 14.68
N VAL A 28 3.16 -36.37 15.68
CA VAL A 28 3.16 -37.82 15.45
C VAL A 28 1.77 -38.33 15.00
N ARG A 29 0.71 -37.87 15.67
CA ARG A 29 -0.64 -38.31 15.29
C ARG A 29 -1.04 -37.81 13.90
N THR A 30 -0.67 -36.58 13.55
CA THR A 30 -0.95 -36.02 12.22
C THR A 30 -0.17 -36.76 11.13
N GLU A 31 1.12 -37.05 11.32
CA GLU A 31 1.91 -37.79 10.34
C GLU A 31 1.39 -39.24 10.16
N LYS A 32 1.03 -39.92 11.25
CA LYS A 32 0.42 -41.26 11.17
C LYS A 32 -0.93 -41.21 10.42
N ALA A 33 -1.75 -40.19 10.64
CA ALA A 33 -3.01 -40.03 9.92
C ALA A 33 -2.78 -39.79 8.42
N ILE A 34 -1.82 -38.93 8.06
CA ILE A 34 -1.42 -38.67 6.66
C ILE A 34 -1.03 -39.98 5.97
N ILE A 35 -0.11 -40.76 6.59
CA ILE A 35 0.35 -42.04 6.02
C ILE A 35 -0.82 -43.01 5.85
N THR A 36 -1.70 -43.12 6.84
CA THR A 36 -2.87 -44.00 6.79
C THR A 36 -3.83 -43.59 5.68
N LEU A 37 -4.15 -42.29 5.54
CA LEU A 37 -5.00 -41.80 4.45
C LEU A 37 -4.41 -42.05 3.07
N LEU A 38 -3.12 -41.82 2.91
CA LEU A 38 -2.43 -42.03 1.62
C LEU A 38 -2.30 -43.51 1.26
N SER A 39 -2.29 -44.44 2.24
CA SER A 39 -2.27 -45.88 1.95
C SER A 39 -3.44 -46.32 1.09
N LEU A 40 -4.56 -45.59 1.14
CA LEU A 40 -5.74 -45.87 0.30
C LEU A 40 -5.48 -45.75 -1.21
N LYS A 41 -4.40 -45.08 -1.62
CA LYS A 41 -3.98 -45.05 -3.04
C LYS A 41 -3.65 -46.46 -3.55
N GLN A 42 -3.17 -47.35 -2.68
CA GLN A 42 -2.83 -48.73 -3.00
C GLN A 42 -3.95 -49.70 -2.58
N LEU A 43 -4.49 -49.52 -1.39
CA LEU A 43 -5.45 -50.47 -0.80
C LEU A 43 -6.83 -50.43 -1.51
N ALA A 44 -7.26 -49.26 -1.97
CA ALA A 44 -8.57 -49.06 -2.55
C ALA A 44 -8.57 -48.05 -3.72
N PRO A 45 -7.75 -48.24 -4.76
CA PRO A 45 -7.42 -47.22 -5.77
C PRO A 45 -8.63 -46.68 -6.56
N ASN A 46 -9.68 -47.51 -6.70
CA ASN A 46 -10.86 -47.19 -7.52
C ASN A 46 -12.07 -46.70 -6.71
N THR A 47 -11.86 -46.35 -5.42
CA THR A 47 -12.93 -45.89 -4.55
C THR A 47 -12.98 -44.36 -4.47
N ASN A 48 -14.18 -43.79 -4.31
CA ASN A 48 -14.33 -42.37 -4.08
C ASN A 48 -13.71 -41.93 -2.74
N ILE A 49 -13.67 -42.81 -1.75
CA ILE A 49 -13.08 -42.58 -0.43
C ILE A 49 -11.55 -42.29 -0.56
N ARG A 50 -10.89 -42.99 -1.48
CA ARG A 50 -9.46 -42.74 -1.77
C ARG A 50 -9.19 -41.27 -2.19
N ILE A 51 -10.08 -40.70 -3.00
CA ILE A 51 -9.93 -39.32 -3.48
C ILE A 51 -10.12 -38.36 -2.31
N ILE A 52 -11.14 -38.59 -1.46
CA ILE A 52 -11.39 -37.79 -0.26
C ILE A 52 -10.21 -37.91 0.71
N ALA A 53 -9.71 -39.11 0.96
CA ALA A 53 -8.59 -39.35 1.86
C ALA A 53 -7.30 -38.67 1.39
N GLN A 54 -7.00 -38.69 0.09
CA GLN A 54 -5.85 -37.99 -0.46
C GLN A 54 -6.02 -36.46 -0.33
N TYR A 55 -7.22 -35.94 -0.49
CA TYR A 55 -7.52 -34.51 -0.28
C TYR A 55 -7.36 -34.12 1.19
N ASP A 56 -7.86 -34.93 2.13
CA ASP A 56 -7.75 -34.68 3.56
C ASP A 56 -6.30 -34.80 4.05
N ALA A 57 -5.54 -35.79 3.55
CA ALA A 57 -4.10 -35.89 3.79
C ALA A 57 -3.37 -34.63 3.31
N SER A 58 -3.71 -34.11 2.13
CA SER A 58 -3.16 -32.87 1.61
C SER A 58 -3.49 -31.67 2.52
N SER A 59 -4.70 -31.64 3.07
CA SER A 59 -5.14 -30.57 4.00
C SER A 59 -4.35 -30.61 5.31
N LEU A 60 -4.10 -31.82 5.86
CA LEU A 60 -3.24 -32.00 7.04
C LEU A 60 -1.81 -31.58 6.77
N MET A 61 -1.26 -31.92 5.58
CA MET A 61 0.07 -31.46 5.17
C MET A 61 0.15 -29.94 5.07
N LEU A 62 -0.87 -29.27 4.54
CA LEU A 62 -0.93 -27.81 4.50
C LEU A 62 -0.97 -27.21 5.92
N GLY A 63 -1.76 -27.77 6.82
CA GLY A 63 -1.83 -27.36 8.23
C GLY A 63 -0.49 -27.51 8.99
N THR A 64 0.34 -28.47 8.59
CA THR A 64 1.67 -28.74 9.15
C THR A 64 2.82 -28.18 8.30
N GLN A 65 2.52 -27.28 7.36
CA GLN A 65 3.48 -26.57 6.48
C GLN A 65 4.33 -27.49 5.59
N GLN A 66 3.86 -28.70 5.31
CA GLN A 66 4.51 -29.65 4.41
C GLN A 66 4.14 -29.34 2.95
N TRP A 67 4.45 -28.12 2.50
CA TRP A 67 3.96 -27.56 1.23
C TRP A 67 4.25 -28.42 0.02
N ASP A 68 5.49 -28.94 -0.11
CA ASP A 68 5.90 -29.73 -1.26
C ASP A 68 5.17 -31.07 -1.35
N ARG A 69 4.97 -31.76 -0.21
CA ARG A 69 4.21 -33.00 -0.16
C ARG A 69 2.73 -32.76 -0.54
N ALA A 70 2.13 -31.71 0.03
CA ALA A 70 0.76 -31.32 -0.30
C ALA A 70 0.60 -31.00 -1.80
N LEU A 71 1.53 -30.25 -2.39
CA LEU A 71 1.52 -29.91 -3.80
C LEU A 71 1.59 -31.13 -4.72
N VAL A 72 2.37 -32.15 -4.39
CA VAL A 72 2.43 -33.40 -5.15
C VAL A 72 1.05 -34.07 -5.19
N GLU A 73 0.44 -34.24 -4.02
CA GLU A 73 -0.85 -34.93 -3.89
C GLU A 73 -2.01 -34.13 -4.55
N LEU A 74 -2.03 -32.81 -4.36
CA LEU A 74 -3.07 -31.94 -4.93
C LEU A 74 -2.98 -31.83 -6.46
N LYS A 75 -1.76 -31.81 -7.03
CA LYS A 75 -1.54 -31.81 -8.49
C LYS A 75 -1.99 -33.14 -9.10
N GLU A 76 -1.71 -34.25 -8.43
CA GLU A 76 -2.20 -35.57 -8.86
C GLU A 76 -3.73 -35.61 -8.87
N LEU A 77 -4.38 -35.13 -7.79
CA LEU A 77 -5.83 -35.03 -7.70
C LEU A 77 -6.43 -34.18 -8.83
N LYS A 78 -5.87 -33.01 -9.07
CA LYS A 78 -6.31 -32.11 -10.14
C LYS A 78 -6.21 -32.75 -11.52
N ALA A 79 -5.12 -33.47 -11.79
CA ALA A 79 -4.88 -34.10 -13.07
C ALA A 79 -5.78 -35.32 -13.30
N LYS A 80 -5.95 -36.18 -12.28
CA LYS A 80 -6.66 -37.45 -12.42
C LYS A 80 -8.18 -37.36 -12.23
N TYR A 81 -8.65 -36.37 -11.46
CA TYR A 81 -10.07 -36.27 -11.05
C TYR A 81 -10.68 -34.88 -11.32
N PRO A 82 -10.60 -34.36 -12.56
CA PRO A 82 -11.08 -33.02 -12.89
C PRO A 82 -12.62 -32.87 -12.80
N LYS A 83 -13.38 -33.97 -12.77
CA LYS A 83 -14.84 -34.00 -12.66
C LYS A 83 -15.33 -34.37 -11.27
N HIS A 84 -14.45 -34.57 -10.30
CA HIS A 84 -14.85 -34.89 -8.93
C HIS A 84 -15.53 -33.69 -8.27
N LYS A 85 -16.46 -33.94 -7.30
CA LYS A 85 -17.13 -32.84 -6.56
C LYS A 85 -16.20 -31.87 -5.86
N LEU A 86 -14.99 -32.32 -5.49
CA LEU A 86 -13.94 -31.49 -4.89
C LEU A 86 -13.00 -30.86 -5.93
N SER A 87 -13.23 -31.00 -7.22
CA SER A 87 -12.30 -30.55 -8.27
C SER A 87 -12.00 -29.05 -8.23
N ALA A 88 -12.91 -28.20 -7.76
CA ALA A 88 -12.69 -26.77 -7.56
C ALA A 88 -11.76 -26.47 -6.37
N GLU A 89 -11.72 -27.35 -5.36
CA GLU A 89 -10.88 -27.16 -4.18
C GLU A 89 -9.39 -27.42 -4.43
N PHE A 90 -9.08 -28.32 -5.36
CA PHE A 90 -7.68 -28.68 -5.64
C PHE A 90 -6.83 -27.48 -6.10
N PRO A 91 -7.23 -26.69 -7.11
CA PRO A 91 -6.48 -25.52 -7.52
C PRO A 91 -6.44 -24.40 -6.45
N ARG A 92 -7.49 -24.27 -5.64
CA ARG A 92 -7.51 -23.31 -4.50
C ARG A 92 -6.43 -23.65 -3.49
N LYS A 93 -6.33 -24.93 -3.07
CA LYS A 93 -5.29 -25.39 -2.14
C LYS A 93 -3.89 -25.35 -2.75
N ILE A 94 -3.75 -25.57 -4.05
CA ILE A 94 -2.47 -25.41 -4.76
C ILE A 94 -2.01 -23.94 -4.70
N ALA A 95 -2.91 -22.99 -4.97
CA ALA A 95 -2.59 -21.57 -4.90
C ALA A 95 -2.17 -21.16 -3.47
N PHE A 96 -2.95 -21.59 -2.46
CA PHE A 96 -2.65 -21.39 -1.05
C PHE A 96 -1.28 -21.97 -0.65
N ALA A 97 -0.94 -23.18 -1.12
CA ALA A 97 0.34 -23.83 -0.82
C ALA A 97 1.53 -23.04 -1.38
N TYR A 98 1.46 -22.58 -2.62
CA TYR A 98 2.52 -21.79 -3.24
C TYR A 98 2.67 -20.42 -2.56
N GLU A 99 1.56 -19.76 -2.21
CA GLU A 99 1.58 -18.46 -1.52
C GLU A 99 2.28 -18.59 -0.16
N ASN A 100 1.88 -19.58 0.66
CA ASN A 100 2.46 -19.79 1.99
C ASN A 100 3.92 -20.32 1.95
N LYS A 101 4.26 -21.07 0.90
CA LYS A 101 5.65 -21.44 0.60
C LYS A 101 6.50 -20.23 0.16
N LYS A 102 5.85 -19.09 -0.16
CA LYS A 102 6.47 -17.88 -0.73
C LYS A 102 7.11 -18.10 -2.12
N ASP A 103 6.61 -19.09 -2.85
CA ASP A 103 6.95 -19.30 -4.26
C ASP A 103 6.06 -18.37 -5.12
N TRP A 104 6.40 -17.07 -5.11
CA TRP A 104 5.58 -16.03 -5.72
C TRP A 104 5.30 -16.25 -7.21
N PRO A 105 6.25 -16.70 -8.04
CA PRO A 105 5.96 -16.97 -9.45
C PRO A 105 4.92 -18.08 -9.65
N GLN A 106 5.02 -19.19 -8.90
CA GLN A 106 4.06 -20.27 -8.99
C GLN A 106 2.71 -19.90 -8.37
N ALA A 107 2.72 -19.14 -7.28
CA ALA A 107 1.52 -18.59 -6.68
C ALA A 107 0.76 -17.69 -7.69
N LEU A 108 1.47 -16.78 -8.38
CA LEU A 108 0.88 -15.93 -9.41
C LEU A 108 0.19 -16.76 -10.51
N ILE A 109 0.85 -17.78 -11.04
CA ILE A 109 0.28 -18.68 -12.05
C ILE A 109 -0.97 -19.39 -11.53
N ALA A 110 -0.93 -19.84 -10.27
CA ALA A 110 -2.05 -20.54 -9.65
C ALA A 110 -3.25 -19.60 -9.43
N TYR A 111 -3.03 -18.37 -8.96
CA TYR A 111 -4.10 -17.38 -8.80
C TYR A 111 -4.64 -16.85 -10.15
N GLN A 112 -3.79 -16.73 -11.18
CA GLN A 112 -4.24 -16.45 -12.54
C GLN A 112 -5.18 -17.53 -13.10
N TYR A 113 -4.93 -18.77 -12.76
CA TYR A 113 -5.85 -19.86 -13.10
C TYR A 113 -7.19 -19.69 -12.37
N LEU A 114 -7.18 -19.43 -11.05
CA LEU A 114 -8.38 -19.25 -10.24
C LEU A 114 -9.24 -18.09 -10.73
N MET A 115 -8.65 -16.92 -10.98
CA MET A 115 -9.39 -15.74 -11.44
C MET A 115 -10.11 -15.94 -12.76
N LYS A 116 -9.66 -16.88 -13.60
CA LYS A 116 -10.24 -17.18 -14.91
C LYS A 116 -11.24 -18.34 -14.86
N SER A 117 -11.00 -19.35 -14.03
CA SER A 117 -11.62 -20.66 -14.16
C SER A 117 -12.38 -21.15 -12.92
N ASP A 118 -12.28 -20.46 -11.79
CA ASP A 118 -13.00 -20.89 -10.60
C ASP A 118 -14.52 -20.71 -10.79
N PRO A 119 -15.36 -21.67 -10.39
CA PRO A 119 -16.81 -21.53 -10.53
C PRO A 119 -17.42 -20.43 -9.64
N SER A 120 -16.81 -20.12 -8.50
CA SER A 120 -17.25 -19.07 -7.59
C SER A 120 -16.76 -17.69 -8.05
N GLU A 121 -17.69 -16.74 -8.22
CA GLU A 121 -17.32 -15.36 -8.52
C GLU A 121 -16.52 -14.72 -7.41
N GLN A 122 -16.86 -14.99 -6.14
CA GLN A 122 -16.14 -14.51 -4.99
C GLN A 122 -14.67 -14.97 -5.02
N VAL A 123 -14.41 -16.24 -5.32
CA VAL A 123 -13.03 -16.76 -5.43
C VAL A 123 -12.30 -16.12 -6.61
N ARG A 124 -12.97 -15.90 -7.75
CA ARG A 124 -12.34 -15.18 -8.89
C ARG A 124 -11.99 -13.75 -8.52
N GLN A 125 -12.83 -13.07 -7.76
CA GLN A 125 -12.60 -11.71 -7.26
C GLN A 125 -11.38 -11.66 -6.32
N GLU A 126 -11.36 -12.53 -5.31
CA GLU A 126 -10.24 -12.63 -4.37
C GLU A 126 -8.93 -12.99 -5.10
N ALA A 127 -9.00 -13.95 -6.02
CA ALA A 127 -7.85 -14.37 -6.83
C ALA A 127 -7.30 -13.23 -7.70
N LEU A 128 -8.14 -12.38 -8.27
CA LEU A 128 -7.71 -11.22 -9.05
C LEU A 128 -6.94 -10.22 -8.18
N PHE A 129 -7.44 -9.94 -6.97
CA PHE A 129 -6.76 -9.02 -6.04
C PHE A 129 -5.40 -9.57 -5.58
N ILE A 130 -5.35 -10.86 -5.21
CA ILE A 130 -4.12 -11.53 -4.80
C ILE A 130 -3.12 -11.60 -5.97
N ALA A 131 -3.59 -11.95 -7.18
CA ALA A 131 -2.74 -11.97 -8.37
C ALA A 131 -2.13 -10.61 -8.69
N ALA A 132 -2.85 -9.50 -8.45
CA ALA A 132 -2.32 -8.15 -8.59
C ALA A 132 -1.13 -7.91 -7.65
N GLY A 133 -1.29 -8.25 -6.35
CA GLY A 133 -0.21 -8.11 -5.37
C GLY A 133 0.99 -9.05 -5.63
N LEU A 134 0.74 -10.24 -6.15
CA LEU A 134 1.81 -11.17 -6.55
C LEU A 134 2.55 -10.69 -7.80
N ALA A 135 1.88 -10.10 -8.78
CA ALA A 135 2.51 -9.49 -9.94
C ALA A 135 3.43 -8.34 -9.52
N GLU A 136 2.98 -7.49 -8.60
CA GLU A 136 3.81 -6.42 -8.02
C GLU A 136 5.04 -6.98 -7.28
N LYS A 137 4.86 -7.99 -6.41
CA LYS A 137 5.95 -8.67 -5.69
C LYS A 137 6.98 -9.33 -6.62
N THR A 138 6.55 -9.80 -7.78
CA THR A 138 7.43 -10.41 -8.78
C THR A 138 8.05 -9.40 -9.74
N GLY A 139 7.77 -8.09 -9.54
CA GLY A 139 8.32 -6.99 -10.34
C GLY A 139 7.63 -6.79 -11.69
N ASN A 140 6.48 -7.41 -11.91
CA ASN A 140 5.69 -7.22 -13.13
C ASN A 140 4.64 -6.10 -12.89
N ASP A 141 5.14 -4.85 -12.84
CA ASP A 141 4.32 -3.68 -12.55
C ASP A 141 3.19 -3.48 -13.59
N GLU A 142 3.42 -3.80 -14.86
CA GLU A 142 2.41 -3.66 -15.92
C GLU A 142 1.21 -4.59 -15.68
N GLN A 143 1.49 -5.83 -15.34
CA GLN A 143 0.44 -6.82 -15.04
C GLN A 143 -0.27 -6.48 -13.71
N ALA A 144 0.47 -5.99 -12.70
CA ALA A 144 -0.13 -5.52 -11.45
C ALA A 144 -1.12 -4.37 -11.70
N ILE A 145 -0.73 -3.38 -12.52
CA ILE A 145 -1.58 -2.27 -12.94
C ILE A 145 -2.85 -2.77 -13.65
N GLU A 146 -2.72 -3.73 -14.57
CA GLU A 146 -3.86 -4.31 -15.27
C GLU A 146 -4.85 -4.92 -14.28
N TYR A 147 -4.38 -5.77 -13.38
CA TYR A 147 -5.23 -6.49 -12.43
C TYR A 147 -5.86 -5.58 -11.37
N TYR A 148 -5.08 -4.65 -10.78
CA TYR A 148 -5.64 -3.67 -9.85
C TYR A 148 -6.68 -2.76 -10.52
N ARG A 149 -6.44 -2.35 -11.76
CA ARG A 149 -7.39 -1.54 -12.52
C ARG A 149 -8.69 -2.31 -12.77
N ASP A 150 -8.60 -3.55 -13.22
CA ASP A 150 -9.76 -4.41 -13.45
C ASP A 150 -10.54 -4.62 -12.16
N TYR A 151 -9.85 -4.86 -11.04
CA TYR A 151 -10.47 -4.97 -9.72
C TYR A 151 -11.20 -3.69 -9.32
N ALA A 152 -10.51 -2.55 -9.38
CA ALA A 152 -11.05 -1.25 -8.96
C ALA A 152 -12.25 -0.78 -9.78
N HIS A 153 -12.36 -1.22 -11.05
CA HIS A 153 -13.49 -0.92 -11.92
C HIS A 153 -14.65 -1.90 -11.77
N LYS A 154 -14.35 -3.18 -11.60
CA LYS A 154 -15.37 -4.23 -11.62
C LYS A 154 -16.08 -4.40 -10.27
N TYR A 155 -15.34 -4.26 -9.16
CA TYR A 155 -15.84 -4.62 -7.84
C TYR A 155 -15.96 -3.42 -6.91
N GLU A 156 -17.17 -3.20 -6.38
CA GLU A 156 -17.42 -2.16 -5.39
C GLU A 156 -17.13 -2.63 -3.96
N LYS A 157 -17.31 -3.90 -3.71
CA LYS A 157 -17.08 -4.56 -2.42
C LYS A 157 -16.07 -5.72 -2.57
N PRO A 158 -15.28 -6.05 -1.53
CA PRO A 158 -15.16 -5.30 -0.28
C PRO A 158 -14.57 -3.90 -0.50
N PHE A 159 -15.05 -2.95 0.30
CA PHE A 159 -14.63 -1.54 0.21
C PHE A 159 -13.11 -1.37 0.40
N ASP A 160 -12.54 -2.04 1.43
CA ASP A 160 -11.11 -1.95 1.73
C ASP A 160 -10.24 -2.44 0.55
N ASN A 161 -10.58 -3.57 -0.07
CA ASN A 161 -9.82 -4.08 -1.21
C ASN A 161 -9.88 -3.14 -2.42
N ARG A 162 -11.03 -2.49 -2.65
CA ARG A 162 -11.18 -1.48 -3.70
C ARG A 162 -10.32 -0.25 -3.42
N MET A 163 -10.26 0.18 -2.16
CA MET A 163 -9.42 1.31 -1.74
C MET A 163 -7.92 0.98 -1.88
N GLU A 164 -7.51 -0.22 -1.48
CA GLU A 164 -6.13 -0.69 -1.66
C GLU A 164 -5.76 -0.82 -3.14
N ALA A 165 -6.64 -1.34 -3.99
CA ALA A 165 -6.39 -1.42 -5.43
C ALA A 165 -6.12 -0.02 -6.03
N ARG A 166 -6.89 0.99 -5.64
CA ARG A 166 -6.68 2.39 -6.07
C ARG A 166 -5.37 2.97 -5.55
N PHE A 167 -5.01 2.66 -4.30
CA PHE A 167 -3.74 3.06 -3.68
C PHE A 167 -2.55 2.47 -4.44
N HIS A 168 -2.56 1.16 -4.71
CA HIS A 168 -1.50 0.50 -5.48
C HIS A 168 -1.37 1.08 -6.89
N LEU A 169 -2.49 1.38 -7.56
CA LEU A 169 -2.48 2.03 -8.87
C LEU A 169 -1.82 3.41 -8.81
N ALA A 170 -2.18 4.25 -7.83
CA ALA A 170 -1.56 5.56 -7.67
C ALA A 170 -0.05 5.45 -7.42
N SER A 171 0.36 4.48 -6.58
CA SER A 171 1.76 4.23 -6.23
C SER A 171 2.57 3.69 -7.43
N LEU A 172 2.00 2.77 -8.21
CA LEU A 172 2.64 2.21 -9.40
C LEU A 172 2.82 3.26 -10.50
N TYR A 173 1.82 4.13 -10.72
CA TYR A 173 1.97 5.24 -11.65
C TYR A 173 2.94 6.33 -11.16
N GLU A 174 3.06 6.54 -9.83
CA GLU A 174 4.13 7.37 -9.25
C GLU A 174 5.50 6.82 -9.61
N LYS A 175 5.70 5.50 -9.42
CA LYS A 175 6.94 4.79 -9.76
C LYS A 175 7.29 4.93 -11.25
N GLN A 176 6.27 4.88 -12.12
CA GLN A 176 6.42 5.09 -13.57
C GLN A 176 6.58 6.56 -13.98
N LYS A 177 6.45 7.52 -13.03
CA LYS A 177 6.43 8.98 -13.29
C LYS A 177 5.30 9.43 -14.22
N ASP A 178 4.22 8.65 -14.31
CA ASP A 178 2.99 9.01 -15.02
C ASP A 178 2.07 9.82 -14.11
N HIS A 179 2.36 11.10 -13.99
CA HIS A 179 1.61 12.01 -13.13
C HIS A 179 0.13 12.11 -13.50
N THR A 180 -0.22 11.97 -14.77
CA THR A 180 -1.61 12.07 -15.22
C THR A 180 -2.46 10.94 -14.63
N ARG A 181 -1.98 9.70 -14.75
CA ARG A 181 -2.69 8.53 -14.22
C ARG A 181 -2.56 8.45 -12.70
N GLN A 182 -1.42 8.85 -12.13
CA GLN A 182 -1.25 8.97 -10.68
C GLN A 182 -2.33 9.88 -10.09
N LEU A 183 -2.47 11.12 -10.59
CA LEU A 183 -3.47 12.08 -10.11
C LEU A 183 -4.92 11.59 -10.28
N PHE A 184 -5.19 10.85 -11.36
CA PHE A 184 -6.50 10.23 -11.55
C PHE A 184 -6.83 9.27 -10.40
N TRP A 185 -5.90 8.39 -10.05
CA TRP A 185 -6.13 7.42 -8.99
C TRP A 185 -6.09 8.02 -7.58
N LEU A 186 -5.25 9.03 -7.33
CA LEU A 186 -5.29 9.78 -6.08
C LEU A 186 -6.68 10.40 -5.83
N ARG A 187 -7.27 11.02 -6.85
CA ARG A 187 -8.65 11.54 -6.74
C ARG A 187 -9.67 10.44 -6.46
N ARG A 188 -9.48 9.25 -7.01
CA ARG A 188 -10.36 8.10 -6.74
C ARG A 188 -10.21 7.55 -5.32
N VAL A 189 -9.02 7.64 -4.73
CA VAL A 189 -8.78 7.31 -3.31
C VAL A 189 -9.49 8.34 -2.43
N ILE A 190 -9.26 9.64 -2.66
CA ILE A 190 -9.88 10.73 -1.88
C ILE A 190 -11.41 10.60 -1.92
N ALA A 191 -12.00 10.60 -3.11
CA ALA A 191 -13.44 10.47 -3.26
C ALA A 191 -14.00 9.15 -2.70
N GLY A 192 -13.21 8.09 -2.70
CA GLY A 192 -13.60 6.80 -2.11
C GLY A 192 -13.76 6.89 -0.61
N ASP A 193 -12.82 7.52 0.08
CA ASP A 193 -12.91 7.73 1.52
C ASP A 193 -14.02 8.74 1.88
N GLU A 194 -14.08 9.90 1.20
CA GLU A 194 -15.09 10.93 1.46
C GLU A 194 -16.54 10.41 1.31
N ASN A 195 -16.76 9.53 0.33
CA ASN A 195 -18.08 8.95 0.06
C ASN A 195 -18.28 7.56 0.69
N GLY A 196 -17.36 7.09 1.51
CA GLY A 196 -17.40 5.76 2.11
C GLY A 196 -18.51 5.54 3.14
N GLY A 197 -19.04 6.61 3.72
CA GLY A 197 -20.13 6.52 4.70
C GLY A 197 -19.80 5.56 5.85
N GLU A 198 -20.67 4.57 6.07
CA GLU A 198 -20.48 3.56 7.12
C GLU A 198 -19.36 2.55 6.81
N ASP A 199 -18.93 2.44 5.55
CA ASP A 199 -17.81 1.55 5.16
C ASP A 199 -16.44 2.17 5.45
N ARG A 200 -16.35 3.44 5.87
CA ARG A 200 -15.08 4.10 6.20
C ARG A 200 -14.38 3.39 7.35
N THR A 201 -13.10 3.12 7.16
CA THR A 201 -12.22 2.50 8.14
C THR A 201 -11.07 3.44 8.48
N GLU A 202 -10.34 3.18 9.56
CA GLU A 202 -9.10 3.91 9.87
C GLU A 202 -8.11 3.82 8.70
N ARG A 203 -8.08 2.67 8.01
CA ARG A 203 -7.24 2.49 6.83
C ARG A 203 -7.68 3.35 5.66
N SER A 204 -8.97 3.45 5.36
CA SER A 204 -9.45 4.31 4.27
C SER A 204 -9.19 5.79 4.55
N GLN A 205 -9.32 6.22 5.81
CA GLN A 205 -8.99 7.58 6.24
C GLN A 205 -7.49 7.86 6.08
N TRP A 206 -6.62 6.91 6.46
CA TRP A 206 -5.19 7.02 6.22
C TRP A 206 -4.88 7.14 4.73
N LEU A 207 -5.53 6.34 3.89
CA LEU A 207 -5.39 6.40 2.43
C LEU A 207 -5.86 7.76 1.86
N GLY A 208 -6.95 8.32 2.40
CA GLY A 208 -7.45 9.64 2.03
C GLY A 208 -6.46 10.76 2.36
N ALA A 209 -5.89 10.73 3.58
CA ALA A 209 -4.85 11.65 4.01
C ALA A 209 -3.59 11.52 3.15
N TRP A 210 -3.12 10.29 2.93
CA TRP A 210 -1.99 9.99 2.07
C TRP A 210 -2.19 10.49 0.64
N ALA A 211 -3.37 10.28 0.06
CA ALA A 211 -3.66 10.68 -1.31
C ALA A 211 -3.69 12.20 -1.46
N ASN A 212 -4.24 12.93 -0.48
CA ASN A 212 -4.17 14.40 -0.45
C ASN A 212 -2.72 14.89 -0.32
N ALA A 213 -1.91 14.26 0.55
CA ALA A 213 -0.50 14.56 0.69
C ALA A 213 0.28 14.39 -0.62
N LYS A 214 0.09 13.25 -1.30
CA LYS A 214 0.70 12.97 -2.60
C LYS A 214 0.23 13.92 -3.70
N TYR A 215 -1.01 14.35 -3.64
CA TYR A 215 -1.54 15.35 -4.57
C TYR A 215 -0.89 16.73 -4.31
N GLY A 216 -0.68 17.08 -3.05
CA GLY A 216 0.11 18.26 -2.65
C GLY A 216 1.55 18.19 -3.14
N ASP A 217 2.20 17.01 -3.06
CA ASP A 217 3.56 16.78 -3.58
C ASP A 217 3.67 17.05 -5.08
N TYR A 218 2.65 16.72 -5.86
CA TYR A 218 2.62 17.07 -7.29
C TYR A 218 2.61 18.59 -7.52
N PHE A 219 1.79 19.34 -6.80
CA PHE A 219 1.78 20.80 -6.93
C PHE A 219 3.06 21.44 -6.39
N ALA A 220 3.63 20.88 -5.32
CA ALA A 220 4.93 21.29 -4.82
C ALA A 220 6.04 21.06 -5.88
N TRP A 221 6.04 19.90 -6.55
CA TRP A 221 6.95 19.64 -7.67
C TRP A 221 6.76 20.63 -8.82
N GLU A 222 5.53 20.96 -9.18
CA GLU A 222 5.23 22.00 -10.19
C GLU A 222 5.73 23.38 -9.75
N PHE A 223 5.66 23.70 -8.47
CA PHE A 223 6.21 24.90 -7.88
C PHE A 223 7.75 24.94 -7.95
N TYR A 224 8.44 23.87 -7.49
CA TYR A 224 9.89 23.83 -7.44
C TYR A 224 10.57 23.85 -8.81
N ARG A 225 9.99 23.22 -9.82
CA ARG A 225 10.59 23.16 -11.15
C ARG A 225 10.46 24.47 -11.95
N ARG A 226 9.75 25.47 -11.43
CA ARG A 226 9.56 26.77 -12.10
C ARG A 226 10.32 27.85 -11.35
N SER A 227 11.31 28.46 -11.99
CA SER A 227 11.99 29.64 -11.48
C SER A 227 11.25 30.92 -11.85
N LEU A 228 11.45 31.98 -11.07
CA LEU A 228 10.96 33.32 -11.39
C LEU A 228 11.74 33.88 -12.58
N ARG A 229 11.03 34.41 -13.58
CA ARG A 229 11.61 34.99 -14.82
C ARG A 229 10.66 36.03 -15.42
N ALA A 230 11.18 36.85 -16.31
CA ALA A 230 10.38 37.86 -16.99
C ALA A 230 9.29 37.21 -17.90
N PRO A 231 8.10 37.78 -17.98
CA PRO A 231 7.55 38.88 -17.17
C PRO A 231 7.32 38.44 -15.72
N ILE A 232 7.93 39.20 -14.78
CA ILE A 232 8.04 38.77 -13.39
C ILE A 232 6.70 38.61 -12.68
N ASP A 233 5.75 39.52 -12.94
CA ASP A 233 4.38 39.51 -12.40
C ASP A 233 3.63 38.22 -12.76
N LYS A 234 3.68 37.81 -14.03
CA LYS A 234 3.07 36.57 -14.51
C LYS A 234 3.76 35.34 -13.93
N SER A 235 5.07 35.40 -13.77
CA SER A 235 5.86 34.30 -13.20
C SER A 235 5.55 34.10 -11.70
N ILE A 236 5.46 35.21 -10.94
CA ILE A 236 5.04 35.21 -9.54
C ILE A 236 3.63 34.66 -9.40
N ALA A 237 2.67 35.18 -10.18
CA ALA A 237 1.28 34.75 -10.13
C ALA A 237 1.11 33.25 -10.40
N ARG A 238 1.81 32.72 -11.43
CA ARG A 238 1.78 31.29 -11.75
C ARG A 238 2.35 30.44 -10.62
N LYS A 239 3.49 30.85 -10.05
CA LYS A 239 4.14 30.11 -8.98
C LYS A 239 3.32 30.13 -7.69
N ASN A 240 2.68 31.27 -7.39
CA ASN A 240 1.76 31.41 -6.27
C ASN A 240 0.52 30.52 -6.44
N GLY A 241 0.04 30.30 -7.67
CA GLY A 241 -1.04 29.35 -7.95
C GLY A 241 -0.68 27.93 -7.48
N TYR A 242 0.50 27.42 -7.87
CA TYR A 242 0.96 26.10 -7.44
C TYR A 242 1.21 26.01 -5.91
N LEU A 243 1.69 27.09 -5.29
CA LEU A 243 1.82 27.18 -3.84
C LEU A 243 0.44 27.03 -3.16
N THR A 244 -0.57 27.74 -3.67
CA THR A 244 -1.94 27.71 -3.15
C THR A 244 -2.54 26.29 -3.30
N ASP A 245 -2.41 25.68 -4.48
CA ASP A 245 -2.91 24.34 -4.74
C ASP A 245 -2.22 23.29 -3.82
N ALA A 246 -0.89 23.39 -3.65
CA ALA A 246 -0.15 22.51 -2.76
C ALA A 246 -0.59 22.67 -1.30
N LYS A 247 -0.71 23.92 -0.83
CA LYS A 247 -1.20 24.25 0.51
C LYS A 247 -2.58 23.64 0.76
N GLU A 248 -3.53 23.82 -0.17
CA GLU A 248 -4.88 23.29 -0.03
C GLU A 248 -4.85 21.77 0.18
N ARG A 249 -4.08 21.05 -0.64
CA ARG A 249 -3.97 19.61 -0.52
C ARG A 249 -3.28 19.14 0.75
N TYR A 250 -2.22 19.82 1.19
CA TYR A 250 -1.58 19.51 2.48
C TYR A 250 -2.50 19.80 3.67
N THR A 251 -3.29 20.88 3.60
CA THR A 251 -4.29 21.16 4.63
C THR A 251 -5.34 20.05 4.69
N MET A 252 -5.89 19.63 3.55
CA MET A 252 -6.82 18.50 3.49
C MET A 252 -6.21 17.20 4.06
N ALA A 253 -4.92 16.93 3.84
CA ALA A 253 -4.25 15.80 4.45
C ALA A 253 -4.15 15.92 5.98
N ALA A 254 -3.86 17.13 6.49
CA ALA A 254 -3.78 17.41 7.91
C ALA A 254 -5.15 17.36 8.62
N ASP A 255 -6.23 17.73 7.94
CA ASP A 255 -7.60 17.73 8.47
C ASP A 255 -8.10 16.33 8.90
N TYR A 256 -7.43 15.25 8.46
CA TYR A 256 -7.66 13.91 8.99
C TYR A 256 -7.19 13.75 10.45
N GLY A 257 -6.43 14.71 11.00
CA GLY A 257 -6.02 14.75 12.40
C GLY A 257 -4.92 13.76 12.80
N MET A 258 -4.36 13.01 11.85
CA MET A 258 -3.28 12.07 12.12
C MET A 258 -1.95 12.82 12.27
N LEU A 259 -1.24 12.62 13.39
CA LEU A 259 0.01 13.33 13.72
C LEU A 259 1.03 13.33 12.59
N GLU A 260 1.16 12.19 11.91
CA GLU A 260 2.08 12.04 10.77
C GLU A 260 1.76 13.04 9.65
N PHE A 261 0.50 13.14 9.24
CA PHE A 261 0.07 14.03 8.15
C PHE A 261 0.01 15.49 8.58
N VAL A 262 -0.40 15.78 9.82
CA VAL A 262 -0.39 17.13 10.38
C VAL A 262 1.03 17.70 10.39
N SER A 263 1.99 16.97 10.98
CA SER A 263 3.37 17.43 11.10
C SER A 263 4.09 17.48 9.75
N MET A 264 3.84 16.52 8.86
CA MET A 264 4.35 16.51 7.49
C MET A 264 3.84 17.71 6.69
N ALA A 265 2.52 17.96 6.71
CA ALA A 265 1.89 19.06 5.98
C ALA A 265 2.47 20.41 6.44
N ASN A 266 2.64 20.60 7.75
CA ASN A 266 3.26 21.79 8.31
C ASN A 266 4.68 22.02 7.75
N VAL A 267 5.55 21.02 7.77
CA VAL A 267 6.91 21.14 7.22
C VAL A 267 6.86 21.47 5.74
N LYS A 268 6.09 20.72 4.96
CA LYS A 268 6.05 20.92 3.50
C LYS A 268 5.49 22.29 3.10
N MET A 269 4.48 22.79 3.82
CA MET A 269 3.96 24.15 3.61
C MET A 269 5.00 25.22 3.99
N ALA A 270 5.68 25.05 5.12
CA ALA A 270 6.70 25.99 5.57
C ALA A 270 7.88 26.05 4.58
N ASP A 271 8.34 24.89 4.09
CA ASP A 271 9.40 24.81 3.08
C ASP A 271 9.03 25.53 1.77
N LEU A 272 7.78 25.39 1.33
CA LEU A 272 7.28 26.10 0.15
C LEU A 272 7.28 27.62 0.36
N TYR A 273 6.80 28.09 1.51
CA TYR A 273 6.80 29.52 1.85
C TYR A 273 8.22 30.06 1.95
N GLU A 274 9.11 29.36 2.63
CA GLU A 274 10.52 29.76 2.71
C GLU A 274 11.17 29.84 1.33
N LYS A 275 10.98 28.83 0.49
CA LYS A 275 11.51 28.81 -0.86
C LYS A 275 10.98 29.95 -1.70
N PHE A 276 9.66 30.25 -1.60
CA PHE A 276 9.06 31.35 -2.35
C PHE A 276 9.62 32.70 -1.89
N SER A 277 9.78 32.93 -0.58
CA SER A 277 10.44 34.13 -0.05
C SER A 277 11.84 34.31 -0.59
N GLN A 278 12.67 33.26 -0.54
CA GLN A 278 14.05 33.28 -1.07
C GLN A 278 14.08 33.62 -2.55
N GLU A 279 13.18 33.07 -3.36
CA GLU A 279 13.13 33.36 -4.79
C GLU A 279 12.64 34.76 -5.10
N LEU A 280 11.70 35.32 -4.30
CA LEU A 280 11.27 36.71 -4.45
C LEU A 280 12.44 37.68 -4.14
N LEU A 281 13.20 37.43 -3.08
CA LEU A 281 14.38 38.22 -2.76
C LEU A 281 15.50 38.18 -3.85
N ALA A 282 15.57 37.05 -4.56
CA ALA A 282 16.50 36.81 -5.67
C ALA A 282 15.91 37.07 -7.05
N ALA A 283 14.68 37.63 -7.11
CA ALA A 283 13.98 37.80 -8.38
C ALA A 283 14.76 38.69 -9.37
N PRO A 284 14.74 38.34 -10.68
CA PRO A 284 15.50 39.07 -11.67
C PRO A 284 14.93 40.49 -11.88
N ILE A 285 15.82 41.47 -11.81
CA ILE A 285 15.51 42.87 -12.13
C ILE A 285 15.82 43.13 -13.60
N PRO A 286 14.99 43.90 -14.33
CA PRO A 286 15.25 44.25 -15.72
C PRO A 286 16.63 44.85 -15.90
N LYS A 287 17.39 44.41 -16.92
CA LYS A 287 18.72 44.90 -17.20
C LYS A 287 18.75 46.39 -17.58
N THR A 288 17.62 46.89 -18.12
CA THR A 288 17.41 48.28 -18.53
C THR A 288 17.06 49.20 -17.35
N ALA A 289 16.83 48.67 -16.16
CA ALA A 289 16.45 49.47 -15.01
C ALA A 289 17.60 50.40 -14.53
N SER A 290 17.25 51.66 -14.22
CA SER A 290 18.14 52.66 -13.63
C SER A 290 18.59 52.22 -12.22
N ALA A 291 19.54 52.97 -11.63
CA ALA A 291 19.99 52.69 -10.28
C ALA A 291 18.89 52.86 -9.24
N GLU A 292 18.08 53.88 -9.38
CA GLU A 292 16.91 54.15 -8.50
C GLU A 292 15.84 53.07 -8.67
N GLU A 293 15.53 52.68 -9.89
CA GLU A 293 14.56 51.60 -10.18
C GLU A 293 15.03 50.26 -9.57
N LYS A 294 16.33 49.93 -9.64
CA LYS A 294 16.88 48.73 -9.01
C LYS A 294 16.70 48.70 -7.49
N VAL A 295 16.85 49.87 -6.84
CA VAL A 295 16.60 49.99 -5.40
C VAL A 295 15.12 49.76 -5.11
N LEU A 296 14.20 50.36 -5.92
CA LEU A 296 12.78 50.22 -5.78
C LEU A 296 12.32 48.73 -5.97
N TYR A 297 12.82 48.04 -7.01
CA TYR A 297 12.54 46.63 -7.23
C TYR A 297 12.97 45.78 -6.02
N LYS A 298 14.15 46.00 -5.47
CA LYS A 298 14.61 45.26 -4.28
C LYS A 298 13.71 45.49 -3.07
N GLN A 299 13.25 46.74 -2.88
CA GLN A 299 12.35 47.10 -1.78
C GLN A 299 10.98 46.40 -1.96
N ILE A 300 10.41 46.42 -3.18
CA ILE A 300 9.14 45.73 -3.49
C ILE A 300 9.27 44.23 -3.24
N PHE A 301 10.30 43.60 -3.77
CA PHE A 301 10.51 42.17 -3.59
C PHE A 301 10.72 41.79 -2.11
N SER A 302 11.45 42.61 -1.34
CA SER A 302 11.59 42.42 0.10
C SER A 302 10.27 42.53 0.85
N GLN A 303 9.44 43.51 0.51
CA GLN A 303 8.11 43.65 1.09
C GLN A 303 7.16 42.46 0.75
N GLN A 304 7.25 41.95 -0.50
CA GLN A 304 6.48 40.80 -0.92
C GLN A 304 6.98 39.48 -0.29
N ALA A 305 8.27 39.36 -0.02
CA ALA A 305 8.87 38.16 0.55
C ALA A 305 8.66 38.01 2.06
N ALA A 306 8.60 39.13 2.80
CA ALA A 306 8.54 39.13 4.25
C ALA A 306 7.36 38.30 4.82
N PRO A 307 6.11 38.41 4.34
CA PRO A 307 4.99 37.62 4.84
C PRO A 307 5.22 36.12 4.70
N PHE A 308 5.88 35.66 3.64
CA PHE A 308 6.16 34.23 3.43
C PHE A 308 7.21 33.70 4.41
N THR A 309 8.22 34.52 4.75
CA THR A 309 9.20 34.18 5.81
C THR A 309 8.51 34.04 7.16
N GLU A 310 7.63 34.97 7.51
CA GLU A 310 6.89 34.94 8.78
C GLU A 310 5.95 33.74 8.86
N LEU A 311 5.26 33.41 7.76
CA LEU A 311 4.40 32.23 7.68
C LEU A 311 5.21 30.94 7.86
N ALA A 312 6.36 30.81 7.20
CA ALA A 312 7.24 29.64 7.34
C ALA A 312 7.66 29.45 8.81
N GLN A 313 8.11 30.53 9.48
CA GLN A 313 8.50 30.50 10.88
C GLN A 313 7.34 30.11 11.79
N THR A 314 6.16 30.69 11.57
CA THR A 314 4.95 30.41 12.34
C THR A 314 4.55 28.93 12.23
N ILE A 315 4.56 28.38 11.02
CA ILE A 315 4.17 26.99 10.78
C ILE A 315 5.17 26.01 11.41
N HIS A 316 6.48 26.25 11.27
CA HIS A 316 7.49 25.46 11.96
C HIS A 316 7.34 25.54 13.48
N HIS A 317 7.03 26.74 14.01
CA HIS A 317 6.79 26.91 15.43
C HIS A 317 5.57 26.11 15.92
N ASN A 318 4.47 26.08 15.15
CA ASN A 318 3.31 25.26 15.47
C ASN A 318 3.67 23.78 15.53
N ASN A 319 4.50 23.29 14.62
CA ASN A 319 4.99 21.92 14.63
C ASN A 319 5.84 21.59 15.87
N ILE A 320 6.69 22.55 16.29
CA ILE A 320 7.51 22.45 17.51
C ILE A 320 6.61 22.41 18.76
N GLN A 321 5.50 23.13 18.77
CA GLN A 321 4.52 23.06 19.86
C GLN A 321 3.99 21.62 20.08
N LEU A 322 3.77 20.86 19.00
CA LEU A 322 3.41 19.46 19.11
C LEU A 322 4.50 18.64 19.83
N GLY A 323 5.78 18.94 19.57
CA GLY A 323 6.91 18.33 20.28
C GLY A 323 6.90 18.63 21.79
N TRP A 324 6.60 19.85 22.17
CA TRP A 324 6.49 20.24 23.59
C TRP A 324 5.27 19.64 24.29
N GLN A 325 4.25 19.22 23.54
CA GLN A 325 3.10 18.46 24.04
C GLN A 325 3.37 16.96 24.16
N GLY A 326 4.59 16.52 23.88
CA GLY A 326 5.00 15.12 23.99
C GLY A 326 4.84 14.29 22.71
N HIS A 327 4.44 14.91 21.60
CA HIS A 327 4.38 14.24 20.29
C HIS A 327 5.71 14.38 19.55
N PHE A 328 6.28 13.26 19.06
CA PHE A 328 7.56 13.29 18.38
C PHE A 328 7.58 12.41 17.13
N ASN A 329 8.08 12.96 16.03
CA ASN A 329 8.40 12.25 14.80
C ASN A 329 9.45 13.04 13.99
N SER A 330 9.92 12.47 12.88
CA SER A 330 10.95 13.10 12.03
C SER A 330 10.52 14.45 11.46
N TRP A 331 9.25 14.68 11.20
CA TRP A 331 8.76 15.95 10.68
C TRP A 331 8.83 17.08 11.73
N ILE A 332 8.56 16.75 12.99
CA ILE A 332 8.72 17.70 14.10
C ILE A 332 10.19 18.04 14.28
N ASP A 333 11.11 17.05 14.20
CA ASP A 333 12.55 17.28 14.25
C ASP A 333 13.05 18.18 13.09
N ASN A 334 12.51 17.97 11.89
CA ASN A 334 12.77 18.85 10.75
C ASN A 334 12.39 20.30 11.04
N SER A 335 11.30 20.56 11.76
CA SER A 335 10.91 21.91 12.17
C SER A 335 11.85 22.52 13.18
N PHE A 336 12.38 21.75 14.14
CA PHE A 336 13.45 22.22 15.03
C PHE A 336 14.70 22.60 14.24
N THR A 337 15.10 21.78 13.29
CA THR A 337 16.27 22.03 12.43
C THR A 337 16.08 23.29 11.58
N ALA A 338 14.90 23.48 10.98
CA ALA A 338 14.58 24.68 10.22
C ALA A 338 14.64 25.93 11.11
N MET A 339 14.07 25.88 12.32
CA MET A 339 14.05 27.03 13.23
C MET A 339 15.43 27.38 13.82
N ARG A 340 16.35 26.43 13.97
CA ARG A 340 17.76 26.72 14.29
C ARG A 340 18.41 27.64 13.26
N ARG A 341 18.01 27.51 11.99
CA ARG A 341 18.49 28.36 10.89
C ARG A 341 17.71 29.67 10.77
N LEU A 342 16.36 29.60 10.86
CA LEU A 342 15.48 30.75 10.65
C LEU A 342 15.43 31.70 11.86
N SER A 343 15.64 31.19 13.08
CA SER A 343 15.62 31.96 14.32
C SER A 343 16.71 31.50 15.30
N PRO A 344 17.99 31.64 14.92
CA PRO A 344 19.13 31.09 15.67
C PRO A 344 19.23 31.63 17.10
N ALA A 345 18.88 32.89 17.33
CA ALA A 345 18.90 33.49 18.65
C ALA A 345 18.04 32.76 19.68
N ARG A 346 16.96 32.09 19.21
CA ARG A 346 16.03 31.34 20.06
C ARG A 346 16.32 29.85 20.07
N PHE A 347 16.65 29.23 18.92
CA PHE A 347 16.72 27.81 18.74
C PHE A 347 18.11 27.20 18.58
N ASN A 348 19.14 28.02 18.42
CA ASN A 348 20.56 27.58 18.31
C ASN A 348 21.36 27.87 19.59
N LYS A 349 20.79 27.54 20.75
CA LYS A 349 21.45 27.66 22.03
C LYS A 349 22.20 26.35 22.33
N THR A 350 23.49 26.45 22.59
CA THR A 350 24.31 25.39 23.17
C THR A 350 24.16 25.41 24.69
N GLU A 351 23.97 24.25 25.32
CA GLU A 351 24.06 24.16 26.78
C GLU A 351 25.42 24.65 27.25
N ALA A 352 25.43 25.65 28.13
CA ALA A 352 26.65 26.04 28.82
C ALA A 352 26.99 24.90 29.78
N VAL A 353 28.04 24.14 29.48
CA VAL A 353 28.60 23.19 30.47
C VAL A 353 29.10 24.05 31.63
N ALA A 354 28.40 23.93 32.77
CA ALA A 354 28.89 24.49 34.02
C ALA A 354 30.27 23.85 34.33
N ARG A 355 31.31 24.64 34.27
CA ARG A 355 32.64 24.21 34.69
C ARG A 355 32.73 24.26 36.19
#